data_3dd4d8143d051cfe303d5a19030a478f
#
_entry.id   3dd4d8143d051cfe303d5a19030a478f
#
_cell.length_a   1.000
_cell.length_b   1.000
_cell.length_c   1.000
_cell.angle_alpha   90.00
_cell.angle_beta   90.00
_cell.angle_gamma   90.00
#
_symmetry.space_group_name_H-M   'P 1'
#
loop_
_entity.id
_entity.type
_entity.pdbx_description
1 polymer ?
#
loop_
_entity_poly.entity_id
_entity_poly.type
_entity_poly.pdbx_seq_one_letter_code
_entity_poly.pdbx_strand_id
1 'polypeptide(L)'
;MNVEEIMQIILSKCPEVSRDQILETLNAEKSKTGGLIADETLLRLIAARYGVEILQNKVHHRLSINHLVPGLNDVTITGRVLAVYPPKTFEGERPGKFANLLIADKDAVLRVVLWNDNVDLIESGELKAGKIVRFSHGYTREGRKGTAELHLGSKSQIEVEPQNVKADEYPFIGKFATKISEITSTRETIHLVGTVKTVFPASTFTRQDQSTGTVMRFTLADETGEIPVVAWNEKAEELEKTVKVNAGLRLVNARVKEASKGGFEVHVNSYTYVEVSEHLDF
;
A
#
# COMPACT_ATOMS: atom_id res chain seq x y z
N MET A 1 23.87 6.18 -10.99
CA MET A 1 25.20 5.61 -11.34
C MET A 1 26.00 6.73 -11.95
N ASN A 2 27.11 7.11 -11.35
CA ASN A 2 27.93 8.23 -11.75
C ASN A 2 28.95 7.84 -12.86
N VAL A 3 29.63 8.82 -13.44
CA VAL A 3 30.62 8.63 -14.51
C VAL A 3 31.69 7.60 -14.14
N GLU A 4 32.20 7.63 -12.91
CA GLU A 4 33.26 6.73 -12.45
C GLU A 4 32.77 5.29 -12.32
N GLU A 5 31.57 5.08 -11.81
CA GLU A 5 30.95 3.75 -11.70
C GLU A 5 30.73 3.10 -13.08
N ILE A 6 30.27 3.89 -14.06
CA ILE A 6 30.09 3.43 -15.44
C ILE A 6 31.42 3.03 -16.05
N MET A 7 32.43 3.85 -15.84
CA MET A 7 33.78 3.60 -16.36
C MET A 7 34.39 2.32 -15.77
N GLN A 8 34.24 2.08 -14.47
CA GLN A 8 34.69 0.86 -13.80
C GLN A 8 34.01 -0.40 -14.34
N ILE A 9 32.72 -0.31 -14.66
CA ILE A 9 31.98 -1.44 -15.25
C ILE A 9 32.52 -1.76 -16.65
N ILE A 10 32.80 -0.75 -17.48
CA ILE A 10 33.39 -0.96 -18.81
C ILE A 10 34.76 -1.64 -18.67
N LEU A 11 35.63 -1.10 -17.85
CA LEU A 11 36.97 -1.65 -17.61
C LEU A 11 36.96 -3.08 -17.06
N SER A 12 36.00 -3.42 -16.20
CA SER A 12 35.88 -4.77 -15.63
C SER A 12 35.40 -5.82 -16.63
N LYS A 13 34.58 -5.41 -17.62
CA LYS A 13 34.02 -6.29 -18.64
C LYS A 13 34.80 -6.35 -19.94
N CYS A 14 35.63 -5.32 -20.20
CA CYS A 14 36.46 -5.20 -21.40
C CYS A 14 37.91 -4.93 -20.95
N PRO A 15 38.66 -5.96 -20.50
CA PRO A 15 40.03 -5.80 -20.02
C PRO A 15 41.02 -5.29 -21.11
N GLU A 16 40.65 -5.43 -22.38
CA GLU A 16 41.43 -4.95 -23.54
C GLU A 16 41.30 -3.44 -23.75
N VAL A 17 40.38 -2.76 -23.08
CA VAL A 17 40.14 -1.31 -23.21
C VAL A 17 40.77 -0.57 -22.04
N SER A 18 41.61 0.42 -22.34
CA SER A 18 42.19 1.25 -21.30
C SER A 18 41.28 2.42 -20.93
N ARG A 19 41.49 2.92 -19.69
CA ARG A 19 40.78 4.13 -19.20
C ARG A 19 40.99 5.33 -20.12
N ASP A 20 42.18 5.50 -20.62
CA ASP A 20 42.52 6.62 -21.50
C ASP A 20 41.78 6.54 -22.85
N GLN A 21 41.63 5.34 -23.41
CA GLN A 21 40.84 5.13 -24.65
C GLN A 21 39.36 5.46 -24.42
N ILE A 22 38.80 5.13 -23.24
CA ILE A 22 37.41 5.50 -22.91
C ILE A 22 37.28 7.01 -22.82
N LEU A 23 38.22 7.69 -22.17
CA LEU A 23 38.23 9.15 -22.01
C LEU A 23 38.39 9.87 -23.35
N GLU A 24 39.28 9.41 -24.22
CA GLU A 24 39.43 9.92 -25.59
C GLU A 24 38.12 9.81 -26.39
N THR A 25 37.50 8.63 -26.32
CA THR A 25 36.23 8.39 -27.02
C THR A 25 35.12 9.28 -26.45
N LEU A 26 35.05 9.44 -25.12
CA LEU A 26 34.10 10.32 -24.46
C LEU A 26 34.27 11.78 -24.89
N ASN A 27 35.51 12.28 -24.94
CA ASN A 27 35.81 13.64 -25.37
C ASN A 27 35.48 13.88 -26.83
N ALA A 28 35.75 12.89 -27.68
CA ALA A 28 35.41 12.94 -29.11
C ALA A 28 33.87 12.98 -29.31
N GLU A 29 33.11 12.17 -28.63
CA GLU A 29 31.65 12.19 -28.70
C GLU A 29 31.05 13.48 -28.10
N LYS A 30 31.63 13.99 -26.99
CA LYS A 30 31.24 15.26 -26.40
C LYS A 30 31.44 16.44 -27.35
N SER A 31 32.55 16.45 -28.09
CA SER A 31 32.83 17.47 -29.11
C SER A 31 31.83 17.40 -30.28
N LYS A 32 31.45 16.20 -30.73
CA LYS A 32 30.46 16.01 -31.81
C LYS A 32 29.06 16.49 -31.40
N THR A 33 28.72 16.35 -30.14
CA THR A 33 27.39 16.75 -29.60
C THR A 33 27.35 18.17 -29.08
N GLY A 34 28.44 18.92 -29.20
CA GLY A 34 28.54 20.31 -28.70
C GLY A 34 28.33 20.41 -27.18
N GLY A 35 28.56 19.32 -26.43
CA GLY A 35 28.38 19.29 -24.97
C GLY A 35 26.91 19.21 -24.51
N LEU A 36 25.96 19.02 -25.41
CA LEU A 36 24.53 18.96 -25.08
C LEU A 36 24.12 17.66 -24.39
N ILE A 37 24.91 16.60 -24.47
CA ILE A 37 24.63 15.30 -23.88
C ILE A 37 25.53 15.12 -22.64
N ALA A 38 24.92 14.70 -21.52
CA ALA A 38 25.63 14.43 -20.29
C ALA A 38 26.66 13.28 -20.43
N ASP A 39 27.80 13.38 -19.77
CA ASP A 39 28.91 12.43 -19.85
C ASP A 39 28.49 11.01 -19.48
N GLU A 40 27.57 10.83 -18.52
CA GLU A 40 27.01 9.53 -18.15
C GLU A 40 26.23 8.88 -19.32
N THR A 41 25.51 9.67 -20.11
CA THR A 41 24.76 9.18 -21.27
C THR A 41 25.71 8.77 -22.39
N LEU A 42 26.73 9.57 -22.63
CA LEU A 42 27.77 9.25 -23.62
C LEU A 42 28.55 7.99 -23.24
N LEU A 43 28.92 7.84 -21.98
CA LEU A 43 29.59 6.62 -21.49
C LEU A 43 28.75 5.37 -21.64
N ARG A 44 27.44 5.46 -21.49
CA ARG A 44 26.53 4.33 -21.72
C ARG A 44 26.45 3.94 -23.20
N LEU A 45 26.49 4.92 -24.10
CA LEU A 45 26.57 4.67 -25.53
C LEU A 45 27.90 4.01 -25.92
N ILE A 46 28.98 4.45 -25.30
CA ILE A 46 30.32 3.86 -25.46
C ILE A 46 30.32 2.42 -24.93
N ALA A 47 29.78 2.15 -23.76
CA ALA A 47 29.64 0.82 -23.20
C ALA A 47 28.86 -0.13 -24.12
N ALA A 48 27.76 0.34 -24.69
CA ALA A 48 26.94 -0.44 -25.62
C ALA A 48 27.75 -0.78 -26.91
N ARG A 49 28.62 0.08 -27.38
CA ARG A 49 29.54 -0.20 -28.50
C ARG A 49 30.56 -1.31 -28.21
N TYR A 50 30.95 -1.44 -26.92
CA TYR A 50 31.80 -2.53 -26.45
C TYR A 50 31.00 -3.78 -26.03
N GLY A 51 29.69 -3.84 -26.33
CA GLY A 51 28.81 -4.96 -25.95
C GLY A 51 28.54 -5.05 -24.45
N VAL A 52 28.86 -4.00 -23.73
CA VAL A 52 28.60 -3.92 -22.28
C VAL A 52 27.23 -3.32 -22.07
N GLU A 53 26.24 -4.14 -21.73
CA GLU A 53 24.97 -3.64 -21.19
C GLU A 53 25.19 -3.06 -19.78
N ILE A 54 25.18 -1.75 -19.71
CA ILE A 54 25.02 -1.07 -18.45
C ILE A 54 23.52 -1.01 -18.21
N LEU A 55 23.03 -2.00 -17.45
CA LEU A 55 21.68 -1.94 -16.94
C LEU A 55 21.50 -0.55 -16.34
N GLN A 56 20.69 0.26 -16.99
CA GLN A 56 20.13 1.39 -16.28
C GLN A 56 19.50 0.76 -15.05
N ASN A 57 20.07 0.98 -13.86
CA ASN A 57 19.19 1.26 -12.75
C ASN A 57 18.36 2.42 -13.29
N LYS A 58 17.21 2.10 -13.91
CA LYS A 58 16.14 3.06 -13.96
C LYS A 58 16.06 3.49 -12.51
N VAL A 59 16.54 4.68 -12.20
CA VAL A 59 16.02 5.45 -11.11
C VAL A 59 14.57 5.57 -11.56
N HIS A 60 13.78 4.55 -11.25
CA HIS A 60 12.36 4.72 -11.17
C HIS A 60 12.29 5.84 -10.15
N HIS A 61 12.03 7.07 -10.61
CA HIS A 61 11.52 8.09 -9.75
C HIS A 61 10.39 7.36 -9.06
N ARG A 62 10.66 6.89 -7.82
CA ARG A 62 9.66 6.21 -7.02
C ARG A 62 8.59 7.26 -6.84
N LEU A 63 7.56 7.13 -7.64
CA LEU A 63 6.43 8.03 -7.57
C LEU A 63 5.89 7.84 -6.15
N SER A 64 5.95 8.86 -5.32
CA SER A 64 5.34 8.81 -4.00
C SER A 64 3.83 8.86 -4.14
N ILE A 65 3.13 8.15 -3.26
CA ILE A 65 1.67 8.14 -3.21
C ILE A 65 1.10 9.57 -3.15
N ASN A 66 1.77 10.48 -2.43
CA ASN A 66 1.36 11.89 -2.33
C ASN A 66 1.38 12.66 -3.67
N HIS A 67 2.11 12.19 -4.67
CA HIS A 67 2.18 12.83 -5.98
C HIS A 67 1.23 12.22 -7.00
N LEU A 68 0.42 11.22 -6.60
CA LEU A 68 -0.56 10.64 -7.49
C LEU A 68 -1.75 11.57 -7.69
N VAL A 69 -2.08 11.78 -8.94
CA VAL A 69 -3.31 12.47 -9.36
C VAL A 69 -4.16 11.51 -10.21
N PRO A 70 -5.48 11.69 -10.29
CA PRO A 70 -6.31 10.92 -11.21
C PRO A 70 -5.90 11.12 -12.68
N GLY A 71 -6.03 10.05 -13.48
CA GLY A 71 -5.80 10.09 -14.93
C GLY A 71 -4.37 9.73 -15.37
N LEU A 72 -3.47 9.36 -14.46
CA LEU A 72 -2.15 8.85 -14.83
C LEU A 72 -2.25 7.44 -15.40
N ASN A 73 -1.42 7.16 -16.39
CA ASN A 73 -1.23 5.83 -16.96
C ASN A 73 0.22 5.37 -16.76
N ASP A 74 0.42 4.06 -16.81
CA ASP A 74 1.75 3.42 -16.66
C ASP A 74 2.45 3.77 -15.32
N VAL A 75 1.68 3.74 -14.24
CA VAL A 75 2.15 4.08 -12.89
C VAL A 75 2.82 2.88 -12.25
N THR A 76 3.98 3.12 -11.64
CA THR A 76 4.66 2.13 -10.78
C THR A 76 4.75 2.68 -9.36
N ILE A 77 4.16 1.93 -8.40
CA ILE A 77 4.15 2.26 -6.97
C ILE A 77 4.63 1.05 -6.18
N THR A 78 5.42 1.31 -5.15
CA THR A 78 5.77 0.31 -4.14
C THR A 78 5.22 0.76 -2.79
N GLY A 79 4.63 -0.16 -2.05
CA GLY A 79 4.08 0.13 -0.73
C GLY A 79 3.92 -1.12 0.13
N ARG A 80 3.75 -0.94 1.44
CA ARG A 80 3.36 -2.01 2.34
C ARG A 80 1.84 -2.17 2.31
N VAL A 81 1.37 -3.38 2.18
CA VAL A 81 -0.05 -3.71 2.28
C VAL A 81 -0.51 -3.53 3.72
N LEU A 82 -1.43 -2.62 3.95
CA LEU A 82 -2.00 -2.32 5.27
C LEU A 82 -3.28 -3.13 5.53
N ALA A 83 -4.07 -3.35 4.49
CA ALA A 83 -5.34 -4.05 4.56
C ALA A 83 -5.67 -4.70 3.22
N VAL A 84 -6.29 -5.87 3.28
CA VAL A 84 -6.83 -6.59 2.12
C VAL A 84 -8.31 -6.86 2.37
N TYR A 85 -9.17 -6.47 1.46
CA TYR A 85 -10.61 -6.69 1.57
C TYR A 85 -11.05 -7.90 0.75
N PRO A 86 -12.06 -8.64 1.19
CA PRO A 86 -12.56 -9.79 0.46
C PRO A 86 -12.92 -9.44 -0.99
N PRO A 87 -12.59 -10.32 -1.94
CA PRO A 87 -13.01 -10.18 -3.32
C PRO A 87 -14.52 -10.04 -3.46
N LYS A 88 -14.94 -9.30 -4.48
CA LYS A 88 -16.35 -9.13 -4.88
C LYS A 88 -16.48 -9.43 -6.34
N THR A 89 -17.56 -10.10 -6.69
CA THR A 89 -17.98 -10.33 -8.08
C THR A 89 -18.91 -9.24 -8.55
N PHE A 90 -18.93 -8.99 -9.84
CA PHE A 90 -19.92 -8.15 -10.49
C PHE A 90 -20.45 -8.87 -11.73
N GLU A 91 -21.71 -8.65 -12.01
CA GLU A 91 -22.40 -9.18 -13.17
C GLU A 91 -22.57 -8.08 -14.22
N GLY A 92 -22.80 -8.42 -15.46
CA GLY A 92 -22.98 -7.52 -16.60
C GLY A 92 -22.58 -8.19 -17.90
N GLU A 93 -22.44 -7.42 -18.97
CA GLU A 93 -22.00 -7.92 -20.28
C GLU A 93 -20.63 -8.62 -20.23
N ARG A 94 -19.78 -8.21 -19.31
CA ARG A 94 -18.48 -8.82 -19.02
C ARG A 94 -18.38 -9.04 -17.52
N PRO A 95 -18.84 -10.18 -17.01
CA PRO A 95 -18.74 -10.48 -15.58
C PRO A 95 -17.27 -10.59 -15.17
N GLY A 96 -17.01 -10.30 -13.91
CA GLY A 96 -15.64 -10.31 -13.40
C GLY A 96 -15.59 -10.22 -11.88
N LYS A 97 -14.39 -10.14 -11.35
CA LYS A 97 -14.15 -9.94 -9.92
C LYS A 97 -13.18 -8.79 -9.68
N PHE A 98 -13.28 -8.20 -8.52
CA PHE A 98 -12.33 -7.19 -8.07
C PHE A 98 -12.08 -7.32 -6.56
N ALA A 99 -10.94 -6.87 -6.14
CA ALA A 99 -10.64 -6.72 -4.72
C ALA A 99 -9.99 -5.38 -4.46
N ASN A 100 -10.17 -4.89 -3.25
CA ASN A 100 -9.55 -3.66 -2.79
C ASN A 100 -8.48 -3.98 -1.75
N LEU A 101 -7.43 -3.18 -1.75
CA LEU A 101 -6.46 -3.17 -0.68
C LEU A 101 -6.03 -1.73 -0.37
N LEU A 102 -5.47 -1.54 0.78
CA LEU A 102 -4.77 -0.31 1.15
C LEU A 102 -3.29 -0.60 1.24
N ILE A 103 -2.50 0.27 0.64
CA ILE A 103 -1.04 0.24 0.78
C ILE A 103 -0.55 1.56 1.35
N ALA A 104 0.62 1.56 1.94
CA ALA A 104 1.30 2.79 2.32
C ALA A 104 2.74 2.81 1.81
N ASP A 105 3.15 3.98 1.40
CA ASP A 105 4.56 4.34 1.30
C ASP A 105 5.00 5.10 2.58
N LYS A 106 6.16 5.75 2.51
CA LYS A 106 6.69 6.51 3.65
C LYS A 106 5.72 7.59 4.16
N ASP A 107 4.92 8.20 3.30
CA ASP A 107 4.25 9.47 3.57
C ASP A 107 2.71 9.41 3.47
N ALA A 108 2.15 8.43 2.77
CA ALA A 108 0.73 8.38 2.50
C ALA A 108 0.17 6.97 2.34
N VAL A 109 -1.16 6.88 2.39
CA VAL A 109 -1.95 5.67 2.16
C VAL A 109 -2.68 5.79 0.83
N LEU A 110 -2.69 4.69 0.06
CA LEU A 110 -3.33 4.60 -1.25
C LEU A 110 -4.29 3.41 -1.29
N ARG A 111 -5.46 3.64 -1.83
CA ARG A 111 -6.36 2.55 -2.22
C ARG A 111 -5.92 1.97 -3.57
N VAL A 112 -5.82 0.66 -3.63
CA VAL A 112 -5.51 -0.10 -4.84
C VAL A 112 -6.68 -1.03 -5.15
N VAL A 113 -7.06 -1.09 -6.43
CA VAL A 113 -8.13 -1.95 -6.94
C VAL A 113 -7.53 -2.96 -7.91
N LEU A 114 -7.61 -4.22 -7.57
CA LEU A 114 -7.22 -5.35 -8.41
C LEU A 114 -8.43 -5.83 -9.21
N TRP A 115 -8.22 -6.14 -10.48
CA TRP A 115 -9.25 -6.63 -11.38
C TRP A 115 -8.92 -8.04 -11.87
N ASN A 116 -9.93 -8.90 -11.91
CA ASN A 116 -9.93 -10.25 -12.50
C ASN A 116 -8.73 -11.10 -12.00
N ASP A 117 -7.84 -11.55 -12.87
CA ASP A 117 -6.74 -12.47 -12.56
C ASP A 117 -5.80 -11.95 -11.46
N ASN A 118 -5.67 -10.63 -11.31
CA ASN A 118 -4.88 -10.04 -10.23
C ASN A 118 -5.46 -10.32 -8.84
N VAL A 119 -6.74 -10.66 -8.75
CA VAL A 119 -7.41 -11.00 -7.50
C VAL A 119 -6.97 -12.37 -6.97
N ASP A 120 -6.51 -13.26 -7.85
CA ASP A 120 -6.05 -14.60 -7.50
C ASP A 120 -4.89 -14.59 -6.48
N LEU A 121 -4.06 -13.53 -6.51
CA LEU A 121 -3.00 -13.33 -5.52
C LEU A 121 -3.52 -13.13 -4.08
N ILE A 122 -4.73 -12.59 -3.94
CA ILE A 122 -5.40 -12.47 -2.64
C ILE A 122 -6.01 -13.81 -2.24
N GLU A 123 -6.68 -14.48 -3.18
CA GLU A 123 -7.34 -15.76 -2.93
C GLU A 123 -6.34 -16.88 -2.59
N SER A 124 -5.15 -16.84 -3.20
CA SER A 124 -4.04 -17.75 -2.87
C SER A 124 -3.36 -17.44 -1.53
N GLY A 125 -3.60 -16.26 -0.94
CA GLY A 125 -2.94 -15.81 0.28
C GLY A 125 -1.51 -15.30 0.07
N GLU A 126 -1.04 -15.17 -1.16
CA GLU A 126 0.27 -14.61 -1.48
C GLU A 126 0.31 -13.10 -1.17
N LEU A 127 -0.76 -12.39 -1.56
CA LEU A 127 -0.93 -10.96 -1.30
C LEU A 127 -1.76 -10.77 -0.03
N LYS A 128 -1.10 -10.41 1.08
CA LYS A 128 -1.72 -10.20 2.39
C LYS A 128 -1.15 -8.99 3.12
N ALA A 129 -1.83 -8.54 4.17
CA ALA A 129 -1.35 -7.45 5.02
C ALA A 129 0.05 -7.72 5.57
N GLY A 130 0.84 -6.66 5.71
CA GLY A 130 2.23 -6.71 6.15
C GLY A 130 3.25 -6.86 5.02
N LYS A 131 2.88 -7.44 3.88
CA LYS A 131 3.78 -7.64 2.72
C LYS A 131 4.08 -6.31 2.02
N ILE A 132 5.33 -6.19 1.49
CA ILE A 132 5.69 -5.11 0.58
C ILE A 132 5.43 -5.56 -0.84
N VAL A 133 4.81 -4.71 -1.63
CA VAL A 133 4.40 -5.03 -3.00
C VAL A 133 4.75 -3.89 -3.93
N ARG A 134 5.26 -4.25 -5.10
CA ARG A 134 5.41 -3.33 -6.24
C ARG A 134 4.33 -3.61 -7.25
N PHE A 135 3.59 -2.57 -7.57
CA PHE A 135 2.59 -2.55 -8.63
C PHE A 135 3.15 -1.76 -9.80
N SER A 136 3.19 -2.36 -10.98
CA SER A 136 3.69 -1.73 -12.20
C SER A 136 2.63 -1.73 -13.28
N HIS A 137 2.71 -0.76 -14.20
CA HIS A 137 1.77 -0.58 -15.31
C HIS A 137 0.32 -0.41 -14.85
N GLY A 138 0.12 0.22 -13.67
CA GLY A 138 -1.18 0.61 -13.19
C GLY A 138 -1.66 1.92 -13.81
N TYR A 139 -2.92 2.26 -13.56
CA TYR A 139 -3.49 3.55 -13.93
C TYR A 139 -4.28 4.13 -12.76
N THR A 140 -4.34 5.46 -12.67
CA THR A 140 -5.05 6.13 -11.58
C THR A 140 -6.42 6.62 -12.03
N ARG A 141 -7.38 6.52 -11.13
CA ARG A 141 -8.72 7.10 -11.28
C ARG A 141 -9.06 7.94 -10.06
N GLU A 142 -10.04 8.80 -10.24
CA GLU A 142 -10.62 9.54 -9.13
C GLU A 142 -11.45 8.60 -8.25
N GLY A 143 -11.11 8.55 -6.96
CA GLY A 143 -11.86 7.83 -5.96
C GLY A 143 -12.99 8.65 -5.37
N ARG A 144 -13.79 8.04 -4.48
CA ARG A 144 -15.01 8.64 -3.91
C ARG A 144 -14.80 9.98 -3.17
N LYS A 145 -13.58 10.28 -2.76
CA LYS A 145 -13.23 11.51 -2.01
C LYS A 145 -12.42 12.50 -2.85
N GLY A 146 -12.37 12.34 -4.18
CA GLY A 146 -11.55 13.17 -5.06
C GLY A 146 -10.05 12.84 -5.01
N THR A 147 -9.65 11.83 -4.24
CA THR A 147 -8.26 11.35 -4.18
C THR A 147 -7.99 10.31 -5.27
N ALA A 148 -6.73 10.18 -5.68
CA ALA A 148 -6.36 9.14 -6.64
C ALA A 148 -6.51 7.74 -6.03
N GLU A 149 -7.01 6.79 -6.82
CA GLU A 149 -6.96 5.35 -6.56
C GLU A 149 -6.14 4.67 -7.66
N LEU A 150 -5.31 3.69 -7.32
CA LEU A 150 -4.54 2.91 -8.29
C LEU A 150 -5.34 1.69 -8.73
N HIS A 151 -5.46 1.49 -10.02
CA HIS A 151 -6.16 0.35 -10.62
C HIS A 151 -5.17 -0.54 -11.38
N LEU A 152 -5.25 -1.85 -11.14
CA LEU A 152 -4.42 -2.88 -11.76
C LEU A 152 -5.28 -3.76 -12.66
N GLY A 153 -5.09 -3.61 -13.97
CA GLY A 153 -5.77 -4.41 -15.00
C GLY A 153 -4.90 -5.54 -15.55
N SER A 154 -5.30 -6.14 -16.67
CA SER A 154 -4.63 -7.29 -17.27
C SER A 154 -3.18 -7.05 -17.75
N LYS A 155 -2.80 -5.80 -17.97
CA LYS A 155 -1.42 -5.42 -18.36
C LYS A 155 -0.52 -5.10 -17.18
N SER A 156 -1.09 -5.01 -15.99
CA SER A 156 -0.37 -4.65 -14.78
C SER A 156 0.44 -5.86 -14.27
N GLN A 157 1.54 -5.56 -13.58
CA GLN A 157 2.38 -6.55 -12.92
C GLN A 157 2.41 -6.30 -11.42
N ILE A 158 2.39 -7.38 -10.66
CA ILE A 158 2.39 -7.36 -9.19
C ILE A 158 3.56 -8.22 -8.73
N GLU A 159 4.50 -7.59 -8.04
CA GLU A 159 5.68 -8.25 -7.47
C GLU A 159 5.57 -8.19 -5.95
N VAL A 160 5.36 -9.34 -5.31
CA VAL A 160 5.29 -9.44 -3.85
C VAL A 160 6.69 -9.62 -3.29
N GLU A 161 7.05 -8.83 -2.29
CA GLU A 161 8.36 -8.78 -1.63
C GLU A 161 9.54 -8.60 -2.60
N PRO A 162 9.55 -7.51 -3.37
CA PRO A 162 10.60 -7.22 -4.33
C PRO A 162 11.97 -7.13 -3.67
N GLN A 163 12.98 -7.81 -4.24
CA GLN A 163 14.32 -7.95 -3.64
C GLN A 163 15.08 -6.63 -3.43
N ASN A 164 14.76 -5.60 -4.23
CA ASN A 164 15.48 -4.31 -4.23
C ASN A 164 14.82 -3.24 -3.36
N VAL A 165 14.10 -3.66 -2.31
CA VAL A 165 13.31 -2.75 -1.46
C VAL A 165 13.70 -2.97 0.00
N LYS A 166 13.99 -1.88 0.71
CA LYS A 166 14.24 -1.91 2.15
C LYS A 166 12.92 -1.82 2.90
N ALA A 167 12.63 -2.80 3.73
CA ALA A 167 11.35 -2.94 4.42
C ALA A 167 11.03 -1.78 5.38
N ASP A 168 12.06 -1.20 5.97
CA ASP A 168 12.00 -0.06 6.91
C ASP A 168 11.60 1.26 6.25
N GLU A 169 11.70 1.35 4.91
CA GLU A 169 11.20 2.52 4.15
C GLU A 169 9.66 2.52 4.03
N TYR A 170 8.99 1.42 4.39
CA TYR A 170 7.54 1.24 4.26
C TYR A 170 6.93 0.94 5.63
N PRO A 171 6.33 1.95 6.27
CA PRO A 171 5.83 1.83 7.63
C PRO A 171 4.61 0.91 7.74
N PHE A 172 4.40 0.38 8.94
CA PHE A 172 3.16 -0.29 9.32
C PHE A 172 2.04 0.71 9.58
N ILE A 173 0.82 0.21 9.74
CA ILE A 173 -0.39 1.02 9.91
C ILE A 173 -0.29 1.97 11.12
N GLY A 174 0.47 1.63 12.16
CA GLY A 174 0.64 2.45 13.35
C GLY A 174 1.08 3.90 13.05
N LYS A 175 1.90 4.10 12.00
CA LYS A 175 2.28 5.44 11.56
C LYS A 175 1.10 6.30 11.10
N PHE A 176 0.06 5.68 10.57
CA PHE A 176 -1.13 6.34 10.02
C PHE A 176 -2.34 6.22 10.94
N ALA A 177 -2.14 5.66 12.14
CA ALA A 177 -3.19 5.52 13.12
C ALA A 177 -3.50 6.88 13.78
N THR A 178 -4.79 7.16 13.92
CA THR A 178 -5.29 8.30 14.68
C THR A 178 -5.21 7.95 16.16
N LYS A 179 -4.71 8.85 17.01
CA LYS A 179 -4.76 8.68 18.45
C LYS A 179 -6.20 8.88 18.95
N ILE A 180 -6.59 8.08 19.94
CA ILE A 180 -7.96 8.15 20.47
C ILE A 180 -8.31 9.55 20.96
N SER A 181 -7.37 10.25 21.62
CA SER A 181 -7.56 11.63 22.07
C SER A 181 -7.74 12.66 20.95
N GLU A 182 -7.35 12.34 19.71
CA GLU A 182 -7.47 13.23 18.55
C GLU A 182 -8.81 13.08 17.81
N ILE A 183 -9.65 12.13 18.22
CA ILE A 183 -10.96 11.91 17.61
C ILE A 183 -11.92 13.00 18.03
N THR A 184 -12.19 13.94 17.13
CA THR A 184 -13.02 15.12 17.40
C THR A 184 -14.23 15.25 16.48
N SER A 185 -14.36 14.39 15.46
CA SER A 185 -15.46 14.48 14.50
C SER A 185 -15.90 13.12 13.96
N THR A 186 -17.14 13.06 13.47
CA THR A 186 -17.75 11.86 12.85
C THR A 186 -17.55 11.78 11.35
N ARG A 187 -16.89 12.75 10.74
CA ARG A 187 -16.83 12.88 9.26
C ARG A 187 -15.76 12.03 8.60
N GLU A 188 -14.86 11.46 9.37
CA GLU A 188 -13.68 10.77 8.84
C GLU A 188 -13.73 9.26 9.08
N THR A 189 -13.15 8.52 8.15
CA THR A 189 -12.73 7.15 8.41
C THR A 189 -11.31 7.20 8.96
N ILE A 190 -11.07 6.48 10.05
CA ILE A 190 -9.81 6.48 10.77
C ILE A 190 -9.16 5.10 10.78
N HIS A 191 -7.88 5.08 11.10
CA HIS A 191 -7.16 3.88 11.45
C HIS A 191 -6.84 3.93 12.95
N LEU A 192 -7.04 2.82 13.65
CA LEU A 192 -6.73 2.72 15.08
C LEU A 192 -5.85 1.51 15.33
N VAL A 193 -4.94 1.68 16.28
CA VAL A 193 -4.13 0.59 16.83
C VAL A 193 -4.22 0.69 18.35
N GLY A 194 -4.54 -0.39 19.01
CA GLY A 194 -4.70 -0.39 20.46
C GLY A 194 -4.88 -1.77 21.06
N THR A 195 -5.07 -1.81 22.35
CA THR A 195 -5.30 -3.03 23.14
C THR A 195 -6.76 -3.10 23.55
N VAL A 196 -7.36 -4.26 23.46
CA VAL A 196 -8.73 -4.52 23.92
C VAL A 196 -8.77 -4.55 25.44
N LYS A 197 -9.59 -3.69 26.06
CA LYS A 197 -9.74 -3.60 27.51
C LYS A 197 -10.92 -4.41 28.05
N THR A 198 -12.05 -4.30 27.40
CA THR A 198 -13.27 -5.02 27.79
C THR A 198 -13.93 -5.61 26.54
N VAL A 199 -14.58 -6.74 26.71
CA VAL A 199 -15.33 -7.40 25.65
C VAL A 199 -16.70 -7.76 26.17
N PHE A 200 -17.76 -7.46 25.44
CA PHE A 200 -19.11 -7.86 25.72
C PHE A 200 -19.56 -8.92 24.71
N PRO A 201 -20.30 -9.95 25.14
CA PRO A 201 -20.83 -10.95 24.22
C PRO A 201 -21.65 -10.32 23.10
N ALA A 202 -21.62 -10.93 21.93
CA ALA A 202 -22.48 -10.51 20.84
C ALA A 202 -23.96 -10.71 21.22
N SER A 203 -24.81 -9.81 20.77
CA SER A 203 -26.24 -9.86 20.96
C SER A 203 -26.98 -9.62 19.65
N THR A 204 -28.14 -10.24 19.51
CA THR A 204 -29.02 -10.04 18.36
C THR A 204 -30.05 -8.96 18.64
N PHE A 205 -30.48 -8.26 17.62
CA PHE A 205 -31.56 -7.27 17.67
C PHE A 205 -32.43 -7.37 16.41
N THR A 206 -33.69 -6.97 16.53
CA THR A 206 -34.62 -6.92 15.39
C THR A 206 -34.64 -5.50 14.82
N ARG A 207 -34.47 -5.38 13.51
CA ARG A 207 -34.58 -4.10 12.77
C ARG A 207 -36.05 -3.74 12.53
N GLN A 208 -36.28 -2.52 12.08
CA GLN A 208 -37.63 -2.04 11.73
C GLN A 208 -38.27 -2.84 10.59
N ASP A 209 -37.48 -3.40 9.69
CA ASP A 209 -37.89 -4.28 8.59
C ASP A 209 -38.06 -5.75 9.01
N GLN A 210 -38.04 -6.03 10.32
CA GLN A 210 -38.14 -7.35 10.94
C GLN A 210 -36.94 -8.28 10.69
N SER A 211 -35.90 -7.82 9.99
CA SER A 211 -34.66 -8.58 9.83
C SER A 211 -33.86 -8.59 11.15
N THR A 212 -33.14 -9.69 11.39
CA THR A 212 -32.24 -9.81 12.54
C THR A 212 -30.88 -9.20 12.23
N GLY A 213 -30.30 -8.48 13.18
CA GLY A 213 -28.94 -7.99 13.16
C GLY A 213 -28.16 -8.51 14.34
N THR A 214 -26.84 -8.57 14.22
CA THR A 214 -25.93 -8.92 15.29
C THR A 214 -25.06 -7.70 15.64
N VAL A 215 -24.84 -7.47 16.91
CA VAL A 215 -23.95 -6.40 17.41
C VAL A 215 -23.06 -6.94 18.51
N MET A 216 -21.77 -6.60 18.42
CA MET A 216 -20.77 -6.85 19.46
C MET A 216 -20.15 -5.52 19.89
N ARG A 217 -19.87 -5.40 21.17
CA ARG A 217 -19.22 -4.21 21.73
C ARG A 217 -17.96 -4.60 22.48
N PHE A 218 -16.94 -3.75 22.37
CA PHE A 218 -15.73 -3.86 23.16
C PHE A 218 -15.09 -2.48 23.31
N THR A 219 -14.16 -2.34 24.25
CA THR A 219 -13.40 -1.10 24.44
C THR A 219 -11.98 -1.29 23.92
N LEU A 220 -11.53 -0.39 23.07
CA LEU A 220 -10.16 -0.30 22.60
C LEU A 220 -9.44 0.84 23.31
N ALA A 221 -8.20 0.63 23.71
CA ALA A 221 -7.35 1.63 24.34
C ALA A 221 -6.02 1.76 23.63
N ASP A 222 -5.54 2.99 23.52
CA ASP A 222 -4.15 3.34 23.21
C ASP A 222 -3.52 4.09 24.40
N GLU A 223 -2.33 4.63 24.23
CA GLU A 223 -1.64 5.42 25.26
C GLU A 223 -2.32 6.77 25.56
N THR A 224 -3.31 7.19 24.77
CA THR A 224 -3.97 8.50 24.89
C THR A 224 -5.39 8.43 25.47
N GLY A 225 -6.00 7.24 25.45
CA GLY A 225 -7.35 7.08 25.97
C GLY A 225 -8.02 5.75 25.63
N GLU A 226 -9.31 5.70 25.85
CA GLU A 226 -10.16 4.55 25.56
C GLU A 226 -11.37 4.99 24.72
N ILE A 227 -11.81 4.10 23.80
CA ILE A 227 -12.95 4.34 22.93
C ILE A 227 -13.82 3.08 22.80
N PRO A 228 -15.16 3.20 22.88
CA PRO A 228 -16.06 2.12 22.57
C PRO A 228 -15.99 1.76 21.08
N VAL A 229 -15.97 0.46 20.79
CA VAL A 229 -16.04 -0.08 19.43
C VAL A 229 -17.29 -0.93 19.29
N VAL A 230 -18.01 -0.72 18.19
CA VAL A 230 -19.28 -1.41 17.88
C VAL A 230 -19.12 -2.12 16.55
N ALA A 231 -19.12 -3.45 16.58
CA ALA A 231 -19.08 -4.29 15.39
C ALA A 231 -20.49 -4.76 15.03
N TRP A 232 -20.77 -4.87 13.72
CA TRP A 232 -22.09 -5.15 13.18
C TRP A 232 -22.12 -6.40 12.30
N ASN A 233 -23.18 -7.19 12.46
CA ASN A 233 -23.54 -8.34 11.62
C ASN A 233 -22.39 -9.35 11.49
N GLU A 234 -22.04 -9.76 10.27
CA GLU A 234 -20.96 -10.72 9.99
C GLU A 234 -19.66 -10.37 10.71
N LYS A 235 -19.33 -9.07 10.80
CA LYS A 235 -18.13 -8.62 11.50
C LYS A 235 -18.22 -8.80 13.01
N ALA A 236 -19.40 -8.67 13.60
CA ALA A 236 -19.64 -8.98 15.01
C ALA A 236 -19.43 -10.46 15.30
N GLU A 237 -19.96 -11.33 14.45
CA GLU A 237 -19.82 -12.79 14.57
C GLU A 237 -18.38 -13.28 14.36
N GLU A 238 -17.64 -12.64 13.44
CA GLU A 238 -16.22 -12.89 13.21
C GLU A 238 -15.38 -12.52 14.45
N LEU A 239 -15.60 -11.30 14.96
CA LEU A 239 -14.82 -10.75 16.06
C LEU A 239 -15.14 -11.39 17.41
N GLU A 240 -16.33 -11.88 17.64
CA GLU A 240 -16.69 -12.64 18.85
C GLU A 240 -15.81 -13.88 19.05
N LYS A 241 -15.35 -14.48 17.95
CA LYS A 241 -14.49 -15.68 17.98
C LYS A 241 -13.02 -15.34 18.24
N THR A 242 -12.59 -14.14 17.89
CA THR A 242 -11.17 -13.77 17.82
C THR A 242 -10.75 -12.71 18.82
N VAL A 243 -11.62 -11.75 19.13
CA VAL A 243 -11.31 -10.63 20.04
C VAL A 243 -11.39 -11.07 21.49
N LYS A 244 -10.29 -10.90 22.22
CA LYS A 244 -10.18 -11.20 23.66
C LYS A 244 -9.61 -10.00 24.40
N VAL A 245 -9.86 -9.92 25.68
CA VAL A 245 -9.23 -8.93 26.57
C VAL A 245 -7.70 -9.07 26.48
N ASN A 246 -7.02 -7.95 26.43
CA ASN A 246 -5.57 -7.78 26.22
C ASN A 246 -5.05 -8.15 24.81
N ALA A 247 -5.91 -8.54 23.87
CA ALA A 247 -5.49 -8.69 22.48
C ALA A 247 -5.12 -7.34 21.86
N GLY A 248 -4.08 -7.34 21.02
CA GLY A 248 -3.75 -6.23 20.14
C GLY A 248 -4.71 -6.18 18.96
N LEU A 249 -5.17 -4.99 18.60
CA LEU A 249 -6.13 -4.78 17.54
C LEU A 249 -5.69 -3.65 16.61
N ARG A 250 -5.78 -3.90 15.31
CA ARG A 250 -5.62 -2.90 14.25
C ARG A 250 -6.92 -2.78 13.48
N LEU A 251 -7.48 -1.58 13.47
CA LEU A 251 -8.69 -1.23 12.71
C LEU A 251 -8.30 -0.32 11.56
N VAL A 252 -8.61 -0.72 10.34
CA VAL A 252 -8.30 0.08 9.14
C VAL A 252 -9.60 0.48 8.45
N ASN A 253 -9.79 1.77 8.19
CA ASN A 253 -11.03 2.35 7.65
C ASN A 253 -12.24 2.16 8.59
N ALA A 254 -12.06 2.33 9.87
CA ALA A 254 -13.16 2.36 10.82
C ALA A 254 -13.90 3.72 10.77
N ARG A 255 -15.18 3.71 11.07
CA ARG A 255 -16.01 4.92 11.02
C ARG A 255 -16.31 5.44 12.41
N VAL A 256 -16.04 6.71 12.67
CA VAL A 256 -16.42 7.38 13.90
C VAL A 256 -17.89 7.80 13.86
N LYS A 257 -18.58 7.61 14.96
CA LYS A 257 -19.95 8.11 15.20
C LYS A 257 -20.06 8.74 16.58
N GLU A 258 -21.08 9.57 16.77
CA GLU A 258 -21.47 10.03 18.09
C GLU A 258 -22.10 8.88 18.88
N ALA A 259 -21.66 8.71 20.11
CA ALA A 259 -22.24 7.74 21.01
C ALA A 259 -23.54 8.29 21.63
N SER A 260 -24.52 7.44 21.86
CA SER A 260 -25.84 7.83 22.40
C SER A 260 -25.79 8.50 23.77
N LYS A 261 -24.73 8.27 24.54
CA LYS A 261 -24.49 8.86 25.87
C LYS A 261 -23.53 10.05 25.85
N GLY A 262 -23.22 10.57 24.67
CA GLY A 262 -22.21 11.60 24.44
C GLY A 262 -20.81 11.03 24.19
N GLY A 263 -19.95 11.83 23.55
CA GLY A 263 -18.64 11.41 23.08
C GLY A 263 -18.68 10.64 21.76
N PHE A 264 -17.64 9.88 21.46
CA PHE A 264 -17.49 9.15 20.21
C PHE A 264 -17.43 7.66 20.42
N GLU A 265 -17.88 6.91 19.43
CA GLU A 265 -17.70 5.47 19.31
C GLU A 265 -17.24 5.10 17.90
N VAL A 266 -16.53 3.99 17.76
CA VAL A 266 -15.98 3.51 16.48
C VAL A 266 -16.83 2.35 15.96
N HIS A 267 -17.31 2.47 14.74
CA HIS A 267 -18.10 1.44 14.07
C HIS A 267 -17.26 0.60 13.11
N VAL A 268 -17.36 -0.70 13.26
CA VAL A 268 -16.70 -1.73 12.46
C VAL A 268 -17.74 -2.51 11.66
N ASN A 269 -17.56 -2.59 10.36
CA ASN A 269 -18.44 -3.31 9.43
C ASN A 269 -17.62 -3.99 8.32
N SER A 270 -18.27 -4.52 7.28
CA SER A 270 -17.63 -5.18 6.14
C SER A 270 -16.61 -4.32 5.35
N TYR A 271 -16.60 -3.00 5.55
CA TYR A 271 -15.62 -2.08 4.94
C TYR A 271 -14.43 -1.77 5.85
N THR A 272 -14.45 -2.28 7.08
CA THR A 272 -13.35 -2.14 8.03
C THR A 272 -12.50 -3.40 8.01
N TYR A 273 -11.21 -3.25 7.73
CA TYR A 273 -10.27 -4.34 7.94
C TYR A 273 -9.90 -4.40 9.42
N VAL A 274 -9.92 -5.60 9.98
CA VAL A 274 -9.56 -5.86 11.38
C VAL A 274 -8.50 -6.94 11.41
N GLU A 275 -7.43 -6.65 12.13
CA GLU A 275 -6.38 -7.61 12.44
C GLU A 275 -6.28 -7.74 13.95
N VAL A 276 -6.33 -8.97 14.44
CA VAL A 276 -6.20 -9.31 15.85
C VAL A 276 -4.85 -10.01 16.05
N SER A 277 -4.07 -9.58 17.02
CA SER A 277 -2.78 -10.17 17.37
C SER A 277 -2.69 -10.41 18.88
N GLU A 278 -1.90 -11.40 19.29
CA GLU A 278 -1.65 -11.65 20.71
C GLU A 278 -0.80 -10.53 21.34
N HIS A 279 0.07 -9.91 20.54
CA HIS A 279 0.90 -8.77 20.94
C HIS A 279 0.83 -7.68 19.88
N LEU A 280 0.85 -6.42 20.34
CA LEU A 280 1.04 -5.28 19.44
C LEU A 280 2.54 -5.10 19.19
N ASP A 281 3.00 -5.55 18.03
CA ASP A 281 4.28 -5.10 17.48
C ASP A 281 4.04 -3.73 16.83
N PHE A 282 4.61 -2.69 17.43
CA PHE A 282 4.52 -1.31 16.97
C PHE A 282 5.56 -1.01 15.88
#